data_dc5fc6e19bc74e5613e520927bef4bfc
#
_entry.id   dc5fc6e19bc74e5613e520927bef4bfc
#
_cell.length_a   1.000
_cell.length_b   1.000
_cell.length_c   1.000
_cell.angle_alpha   90.00
_cell.angle_beta   90.00
_cell.angle_gamma   90.00
#
_symmetry.space_group_name_H-M   'P 1'
#
loop_
_entity.id
_entity.type
_entity.pdbx_description
1 polymer ?
#
loop_
_entity_poly.entity_id
_entity_poly.type
_entity_poly.pdbx_seq_one_letter_code
_entity_poly.pdbx_strand_id
1 'polypeptide(L)'
;MAQSDITIDALSKVGQQDAEYLVSLVRSIPGFPKEGIIFRDFMPVLADPKGLKILLKALEEALPVSPSEFDSIAGLESRGFLFGPAMAAHLGKGFIAVRKAG
;
A
#
# COMPACT_ATOMS: atom_id res chain seq x y z
N MET A 1 18.66 -15.09 -8.70
CA MET A 1 17.86 -13.88 -8.63
C MET A 1 18.31 -13.01 -7.47
N ALA A 2 18.52 -11.74 -7.73
CA ALA A 2 18.96 -10.84 -6.67
C ALA A 2 17.87 -10.71 -5.60
N GLN A 3 18.29 -10.74 -4.34
CA GLN A 3 17.39 -10.53 -3.24
C GLN A 3 16.99 -9.06 -3.18
N SER A 4 15.70 -8.81 -2.97
CA SER A 4 15.24 -7.46 -2.71
C SER A 4 15.59 -7.07 -1.29
N ASP A 5 15.93 -5.78 -1.09
CA ASP A 5 16.11 -5.23 0.24
C ASP A 5 14.80 -4.75 0.85
N ILE A 6 13.70 -4.96 0.14
CA ILE A 6 12.36 -4.62 0.63
C ILE A 6 11.88 -5.73 1.54
N THR A 7 11.40 -5.36 2.71
CA THR A 7 10.80 -6.31 3.65
C THR A 7 9.35 -5.92 3.91
N ILE A 8 8.53 -6.91 4.24
CA ILE A 8 7.14 -6.68 4.59
C ILE A 8 6.97 -7.07 6.05
N ASP A 9 6.63 -6.08 6.87
CA ASP A 9 6.30 -6.34 8.26
C ASP A 9 4.98 -7.12 8.31
N ALA A 10 4.75 -7.86 9.37
CA ALA A 10 3.57 -8.69 9.51
C ALA A 10 3.46 -9.77 8.41
N LEU A 11 4.59 -10.32 8.01
CA LEU A 11 4.68 -11.36 6.98
C LEU A 11 3.73 -12.52 7.27
N SER A 12 3.55 -12.86 8.55
CA SER A 12 2.68 -13.96 8.94
C SER A 12 1.22 -13.73 8.56
N LYS A 13 0.79 -12.48 8.41
CA LYS A 13 -0.59 -12.15 8.03
C LYS A 13 -0.79 -12.17 6.52
N VAL A 14 0.27 -11.86 5.79
CA VAL A 14 0.20 -11.80 4.32
C VAL A 14 0.48 -13.16 3.69
N GLY A 15 1.42 -13.91 4.26
CA GLY A 15 1.91 -15.13 3.67
C GLY A 15 3.13 -14.85 2.79
N GLN A 16 4.06 -15.78 2.80
CA GLN A 16 5.33 -15.57 2.10
C GLN A 16 5.18 -15.42 0.60
N GLN A 17 4.33 -16.24 -0.01
CA GLN A 17 4.15 -16.19 -1.47
C GLN A 17 3.55 -14.87 -1.91
N ASP A 18 2.53 -14.39 -1.17
CA ASP A 18 1.88 -13.13 -1.49
C ASP A 18 2.81 -11.96 -1.24
N ALA A 19 3.62 -12.02 -0.17
CA ALA A 19 4.60 -10.99 0.12
C ALA A 19 5.65 -10.90 -1.00
N GLU A 20 6.14 -12.03 -1.46
CA GLU A 20 7.11 -12.07 -2.56
C GLU A 20 6.49 -11.53 -3.85
N TYR A 21 5.23 -11.84 -4.09
CA TYR A 21 4.52 -11.33 -5.25
C TYR A 21 4.43 -9.80 -5.23
N LEU A 22 4.04 -9.23 -4.08
CA LEU A 22 3.97 -7.78 -3.94
C LEU A 22 5.33 -7.12 -4.15
N VAL A 23 6.37 -7.67 -3.53
CA VAL A 23 7.72 -7.12 -3.66
C VAL A 23 8.19 -7.17 -5.11
N SER A 24 7.83 -8.22 -5.85
CA SER A 24 8.23 -8.36 -7.24
C SER A 24 7.61 -7.27 -8.12
N LEU A 25 6.49 -6.68 -7.71
CA LEU A 25 5.82 -5.62 -8.47
C LEU A 25 6.39 -4.23 -8.18
N VAL A 26 7.05 -4.06 -7.04
CA VAL A 26 7.63 -2.77 -6.67
C VAL A 26 8.84 -2.49 -7.54
N ARG A 27 8.84 -1.34 -8.21
CA ARG A 27 9.94 -0.95 -9.07
C ARG A 27 10.93 -0.09 -8.29
N SER A 28 12.22 -0.43 -8.39
CA SER A 28 13.29 0.32 -7.75
C SER A 28 14.00 1.15 -8.80
N ILE A 29 14.10 2.46 -8.54
CA ILE A 29 14.73 3.39 -9.46
C ILE A 29 15.93 4.00 -8.76
N PRO A 30 17.16 3.54 -9.04
CA PRO A 30 18.34 4.11 -8.43
C PRO A 30 18.62 5.51 -8.98
N GLY A 31 19.16 6.37 -8.11
CA GLY A 31 19.52 7.72 -8.50
C GLY A 31 18.36 8.68 -8.69
N PHE A 32 17.18 8.35 -8.17
CA PHE A 32 16.00 9.20 -8.31
C PHE A 32 15.42 9.49 -6.91
N PRO A 33 15.02 10.72 -6.62
CA PRO A 33 15.06 11.92 -7.48
C PRO A 33 16.45 12.54 -7.60
N LYS A 34 17.43 12.01 -6.90
CA LYS A 34 18.81 12.45 -7.02
C LYS A 34 19.76 11.32 -6.71
N GLU A 35 21.02 11.48 -7.10
CA GLU A 35 22.07 10.50 -6.91
C GLU A 35 22.18 10.10 -5.42
N GLY A 36 22.38 8.81 -5.18
CA GLY A 36 22.49 8.25 -3.83
C GLY A 36 21.18 7.81 -3.23
N ILE A 37 20.06 8.06 -3.90
CA ILE A 37 18.73 7.67 -3.43
C ILE A 37 18.17 6.59 -4.35
N ILE A 38 17.51 5.60 -3.75
CA ILE A 38 16.77 4.59 -4.50
C ILE A 38 15.28 4.84 -4.26
N PHE A 39 14.56 5.18 -5.33
CA PHE A 39 13.13 5.40 -5.27
C PHE A 39 12.39 4.07 -5.42
N ARG A 40 11.43 3.82 -4.52
CA ARG A 40 10.59 2.62 -4.58
C ARG A 40 9.23 3.01 -5.16
N ASP A 41 8.95 2.53 -6.35
CA ASP A 41 7.69 2.81 -7.03
C ASP A 41 6.75 1.63 -6.88
N PHE A 42 5.64 1.84 -6.17
CA PHE A 42 4.64 0.79 -5.95
C PHE A 42 3.39 0.95 -6.82
N MET A 43 3.40 1.88 -7.77
CA MET A 43 2.28 2.02 -8.70
C MET A 43 1.99 0.72 -9.46
N PRO A 44 3.00 -0.09 -9.84
CA PRO A 44 2.71 -1.37 -10.47
C PRO A 44 1.88 -2.33 -9.61
N VAL A 45 1.96 -2.21 -8.26
CA VAL A 45 1.12 -3.01 -7.37
C VAL A 45 -0.35 -2.62 -7.55
N LEU A 46 -0.62 -1.31 -7.62
CA LEU A 46 -1.97 -0.82 -7.81
C LEU A 46 -2.53 -1.17 -9.18
N ALA A 47 -1.68 -1.26 -10.18
CA ALA A 47 -2.08 -1.57 -11.55
C ALA A 47 -2.35 -3.07 -11.76
N ASP A 48 -1.87 -3.91 -10.87
CA ASP A 48 -2.02 -5.36 -10.99
C ASP A 48 -3.23 -5.82 -10.17
N PRO A 49 -4.25 -6.46 -10.80
CA PRO A 49 -5.45 -6.85 -10.06
C PRO A 49 -5.17 -7.74 -8.85
N LYS A 50 -4.26 -8.70 -8.99
CA LYS A 50 -3.91 -9.59 -7.89
C LYS A 50 -3.12 -8.83 -6.82
N GLY A 51 -2.16 -8.00 -7.23
CA GLY A 51 -1.35 -7.20 -6.31
C GLY A 51 -2.20 -6.26 -5.50
N LEU A 52 -3.15 -5.59 -6.13
CA LEU A 52 -4.05 -4.67 -5.44
C LEU A 52 -4.89 -5.40 -4.38
N LYS A 53 -5.43 -6.57 -4.72
CA LYS A 53 -6.22 -7.35 -3.76
C LYS A 53 -5.38 -7.80 -2.57
N ILE A 54 -4.16 -8.26 -2.82
CA ILE A 54 -3.26 -8.69 -1.75
C ILE A 54 -2.93 -7.51 -0.84
N LEU A 55 -2.63 -6.36 -1.43
CA LEU A 55 -2.31 -5.15 -0.68
C LEU A 55 -3.46 -4.72 0.22
N LEU A 56 -4.67 -4.66 -0.33
CA LEU A 56 -5.84 -4.24 0.45
C LEU A 56 -6.13 -5.21 1.58
N LYS A 57 -6.01 -6.51 1.33
CA LYS A 57 -6.20 -7.51 2.37
C LYS A 57 -5.16 -7.39 3.47
N ALA A 58 -3.91 -7.16 3.08
CA ALA A 58 -2.83 -6.99 4.06
C ALA A 58 -3.04 -5.75 4.91
N LEU A 59 -3.48 -4.65 4.30
CA LEU A 59 -3.77 -3.42 5.05
C LEU A 59 -4.94 -3.62 6.01
N GLU A 60 -5.97 -4.35 5.58
CA GLU A 60 -7.11 -4.65 6.43
C GLU A 60 -6.68 -5.47 7.66
N GLU A 61 -5.87 -6.50 7.44
CA GLU A 61 -5.40 -7.36 8.53
C GLU A 61 -4.45 -6.63 9.48
N ALA A 62 -3.80 -5.57 8.99
CA ALA A 62 -2.87 -4.77 9.79
C ALA A 62 -3.56 -3.65 10.57
N LEU A 63 -4.87 -3.46 10.39
CA LEU A 63 -5.59 -2.40 11.10
C LEU A 63 -5.52 -2.63 12.61
N PRO A 64 -5.28 -1.54 13.39
CA PRO A 64 -5.21 -1.66 14.85
C PRO A 64 -6.58 -1.79 15.50
N VAL A 65 -7.65 -1.57 14.74
CA VAL A 65 -9.03 -1.66 15.24
C VAL A 65 -9.87 -2.44 14.24
N SER A 66 -10.99 -2.97 14.74
CA SER A 66 -11.95 -3.66 13.86
C SER A 66 -12.64 -2.67 12.94
N PRO A 67 -12.93 -3.06 11.68
CA PRO A 67 -13.71 -2.21 10.78
C PRO A 67 -15.06 -1.78 11.34
N SER A 68 -15.62 -2.52 12.30
CA SER A 68 -16.88 -2.13 12.93
C SER A 68 -16.75 -0.93 13.85
N GLU A 69 -15.51 -0.51 14.16
CA GLU A 69 -15.27 0.57 15.11
C GLU A 69 -15.07 1.93 14.47
N PHE A 70 -15.14 2.02 13.14
CA PHE A 70 -15.03 3.31 12.45
C PHE A 70 -15.96 3.33 11.25
N ASP A 71 -16.29 4.54 10.79
CA ASP A 71 -17.24 4.75 9.70
C ASP A 71 -16.59 5.22 8.41
N SER A 72 -15.42 5.85 8.50
CA SER A 72 -14.76 6.45 7.34
C SER A 72 -13.27 6.27 7.42
N ILE A 73 -12.63 6.37 6.28
CA ILE A 73 -11.17 6.37 6.16
C ILE A 73 -10.75 7.74 5.65
N ALA A 74 -9.78 8.34 6.30
CA ALA A 74 -9.20 9.60 5.86
C ALA A 74 -7.83 9.33 5.24
N GLY A 75 -7.54 10.03 4.15
CA GLY A 75 -6.25 9.92 3.50
C GLY A 75 -5.62 11.27 3.28
N LEU A 76 -4.32 11.34 3.52
CA LEU A 76 -3.56 12.56 3.33
C LEU A 76 -3.11 12.68 1.89
N GLU A 77 -3.03 13.90 1.40
CA GLU A 77 -2.49 14.22 0.09
C GLU A 77 -1.01 13.85 0.05
N SER A 78 -0.51 13.19 -0.97
CA SER A 78 -1.31 12.71 -2.11
C SER A 78 -1.34 11.19 -2.13
N ARG A 79 -0.43 10.54 -1.40
CA ARG A 79 -0.33 9.09 -1.34
C ARG A 79 -1.57 8.46 -0.72
N GLY A 80 -2.12 9.09 0.30
CA GLY A 80 -3.35 8.64 0.93
C GLY A 80 -4.54 8.65 -0.01
N PHE A 81 -4.48 9.46 -1.07
CA PHE A 81 -5.55 9.51 -2.07
C PHE A 81 -5.52 8.28 -2.99
N LEU A 82 -4.40 7.57 -3.04
CA LEU A 82 -4.29 6.34 -3.81
C LEU A 82 -4.84 5.15 -3.03
N PHE A 83 -4.48 5.05 -1.75
CA PHE A 83 -4.84 3.90 -0.93
C PHE A 83 -6.16 4.08 -0.19
N GLY A 84 -6.45 5.30 0.23
CA GLY A 84 -7.63 5.57 1.05
C GLY A 84 -8.94 5.19 0.39
N PRO A 85 -9.23 5.69 -0.82
CA PRO A 85 -10.46 5.32 -1.50
C PRO A 85 -10.58 3.83 -1.78
N ALA A 86 -9.47 3.18 -2.14
CA ALA A 86 -9.47 1.74 -2.40
C ALA A 86 -9.80 0.97 -1.14
N MET A 87 -9.18 1.33 0.00
CA MET A 87 -9.47 0.71 1.29
C MET A 87 -10.89 0.97 1.73
N ALA A 88 -11.37 2.20 1.55
CA ALA A 88 -12.75 2.55 1.92
C ALA A 88 -13.74 1.69 1.15
N ALA A 89 -13.57 1.58 -0.16
CA ALA A 89 -14.44 0.75 -0.98
C ALA A 89 -14.36 -0.73 -0.58
N HIS A 90 -13.15 -1.20 -0.29
CA HIS A 90 -12.93 -2.59 0.12
C HIS A 90 -13.66 -2.93 1.42
N LEU A 91 -13.72 -1.97 2.36
CA LEU A 91 -14.33 -2.17 3.67
C LEU A 91 -15.78 -1.69 3.73
N GLY A 92 -16.32 -1.15 2.63
CA GLY A 92 -17.68 -0.61 2.62
C GLY A 92 -17.81 0.70 3.40
N LYS A 93 -16.76 1.51 3.42
CA LYS A 93 -16.71 2.78 4.15
C LYS A 93 -16.64 3.95 3.18
N GLY A 94 -16.82 5.16 3.71
CA GLY A 94 -16.60 6.38 2.95
C GLY A 94 -15.14 6.83 3.07
N PHE A 95 -14.74 7.76 2.21
CA PHE A 95 -13.41 8.31 2.21
C PHE A 95 -13.44 9.82 2.43
N ILE A 96 -12.54 10.31 3.27
CA ILE A 96 -12.38 11.73 3.56
C ILE A 96 -11.00 12.16 3.09
N ALA A 97 -10.97 13.11 2.16
CA ALA A 97 -9.72 13.65 1.66
C ALA A 97 -9.22 14.76 2.58
N VAL A 98 -7.98 14.65 3.03
CA VAL A 98 -7.32 15.68 3.83
C VAL A 98 -6.23 16.30 2.97
N ARG A 99 -6.42 17.56 2.62
CA ARG A 99 -5.54 18.25 1.70
C ARG A 99 -4.69 19.27 2.43
N LYS A 100 -3.51 19.50 1.88
CA LYS A 100 -2.62 20.53 2.40
C LYS A 100 -3.23 21.91 2.15
N ALA A 101 -3.14 22.79 3.15
CA ALA A 101 -3.64 24.16 3.03
C ALA A 101 -2.78 24.95 2.04
N GLY A 102 -3.43 25.80 1.28
CA GLY A 102 -2.74 26.70 0.35
C GLY A 102 -2.79 26.32 -1.10
#